data_27611c15572b5e46e72a5cdef2fc1aef
#
_entry.id   27611c15572b5e46e72a5cdef2fc1aef
#
_cell.length_a   1.000
_cell.length_b   1.000
_cell.length_c   1.000
_cell.angle_alpha   90.00
_cell.angle_beta   90.00
_cell.angle_gamma   90.00
#
_symmetry.space_group_name_H-M   'P 1'
#
loop_
_entity.id
_entity.type
_entity.pdbx_description
1 polymer ?
#
loop_
_entity_poly.entity_id
_entity_poly.type
_entity_poly.pdbx_seq_one_letter_code
_entity_poly.pdbx_strand_id
1 'polypeptide(L)'
;DVTLTAASTVVVTGAVTLAQIIELQKSVVDPADLKFDNTSAALTGTTAQILAALASAPAVPNYKGAIKVTDTINAADLKTINDATTGKITLSKVSEPLSGDYDTLTDALDGITGYKGAITLVDTTNDEPADINDVAKLTTGKLIATLEATTVITDATVTALKDVNTKDA
;
A
#
# COMPACT_ATOMS: atom_id res chain seq x y z
N ASP A 1 20.94 -13.92 -26.65
CA ASP A 1 21.05 -14.23 -25.21
C ASP A 1 22.26 -13.48 -24.66
N VAL A 2 22.07 -12.44 -23.88
CA VAL A 2 23.15 -11.67 -23.25
C VAL A 2 23.30 -12.18 -21.84
N THR A 3 24.30 -13.00 -21.60
CA THR A 3 24.64 -13.43 -20.23
C THR A 3 25.58 -12.38 -19.65
N LEU A 4 25.12 -11.61 -18.68
CA LEU A 4 25.95 -10.67 -17.92
C LEU A 4 26.81 -11.47 -16.93
N THR A 5 28.11 -11.36 -17.04
CA THR A 5 29.05 -11.94 -16.07
C THR A 5 29.07 -11.11 -14.78
N ALA A 6 29.32 -11.75 -13.65
CA ALA A 6 29.37 -11.12 -12.33
C ALA A 6 30.18 -9.80 -12.36
N ALA A 7 29.65 -8.78 -11.68
CA ALA A 7 30.22 -7.42 -11.51
C ALA A 7 29.90 -6.38 -12.61
N SER A 8 28.89 -6.57 -13.45
CA SER A 8 28.48 -5.55 -14.42
C SER A 8 27.21 -4.85 -13.94
N THR A 9 27.33 -3.59 -13.52
CA THR A 9 26.15 -2.77 -13.23
C THR A 9 25.37 -2.47 -14.50
N VAL A 10 24.09 -2.82 -14.53
CA VAL A 10 23.16 -2.49 -15.62
C VAL A 10 22.38 -1.23 -15.21
N VAL A 11 22.56 -0.15 -15.98
CA VAL A 11 21.84 1.10 -15.74
C VAL A 11 20.76 1.27 -16.80
N VAL A 12 19.51 1.34 -16.36
CA VAL A 12 18.35 1.59 -17.22
C VAL A 12 18.04 3.08 -17.24
N THR A 13 18.30 3.74 -18.37
CA THR A 13 18.22 5.22 -18.48
C THR A 13 16.89 5.74 -19.00
N GLY A 14 16.01 4.87 -19.50
CA GLY A 14 14.70 5.25 -20.06
C GLY A 14 13.52 4.92 -19.15
N ALA A 15 12.33 5.41 -19.54
CA ALA A 15 11.08 4.96 -18.92
C ALA A 15 10.86 3.48 -19.24
N VAL A 16 10.48 2.70 -18.22
CA VAL A 16 10.24 1.26 -18.34
C VAL A 16 8.83 0.91 -17.88
N THR A 17 8.28 -0.14 -18.46
CA THR A 17 7.02 -0.74 -18.04
C THR A 17 7.27 -1.79 -16.97
N LEU A 18 6.22 -2.18 -16.23
CA LEU A 18 6.29 -3.27 -15.24
C LEU A 18 6.87 -4.56 -15.84
N ALA A 19 6.42 -4.93 -17.04
CA ALA A 19 6.90 -6.13 -17.71
C ALA A 19 8.41 -6.05 -18.01
N GLN A 20 8.90 -4.90 -18.45
CA GLN A 20 10.33 -4.70 -18.69
C GLN A 20 11.16 -4.75 -17.41
N ILE A 21 10.66 -4.16 -16.32
CA ILE A 21 11.33 -4.25 -15.01
C ILE A 21 11.47 -5.73 -14.60
N ILE A 22 10.38 -6.49 -14.66
CA ILE A 22 10.37 -7.91 -14.28
C ILE A 22 11.33 -8.73 -15.15
N GLU A 23 11.38 -8.49 -16.46
CA GLU A 23 12.29 -9.21 -17.37
C GLU A 23 13.77 -8.83 -17.14
N LEU A 24 14.04 -7.56 -16.86
CA LEU A 24 15.38 -7.12 -16.49
C LEU A 24 15.85 -7.75 -15.18
N GLN A 25 14.99 -7.84 -14.18
CA GLN A 25 15.30 -8.49 -12.90
C GLN A 25 15.67 -9.98 -13.07
N LYS A 26 15.02 -10.68 -14.00
CA LYS A 26 15.35 -12.09 -14.33
C LYS A 26 16.66 -12.24 -15.09
N SER A 27 17.09 -11.19 -15.79
CA SER A 27 18.24 -11.23 -16.70
C SER A 27 19.57 -10.88 -16.01
N VAL A 28 19.55 -10.33 -14.80
CA VAL A 28 20.75 -10.01 -14.03
C VAL A 28 21.07 -11.12 -13.04
N VAL A 29 22.38 -11.42 -12.90
CA VAL A 29 22.85 -12.48 -11.98
C VAL A 29 22.77 -12.01 -10.53
N ASP A 30 23.17 -10.75 -10.27
CA ASP A 30 23.01 -10.11 -8.97
C ASP A 30 22.03 -8.94 -9.11
N PRO A 31 20.91 -9.04 -8.42
CA PRO A 31 19.91 -7.98 -8.40
C PRO A 31 20.43 -6.60 -7.97
N ALA A 32 21.44 -6.53 -7.14
CA ALA A 32 22.06 -5.28 -6.71
C ALA A 32 22.75 -4.52 -7.86
N ASP A 33 23.06 -5.21 -8.95
CA ASP A 33 23.68 -4.62 -10.14
C ASP A 33 22.68 -3.91 -11.07
N LEU A 34 21.36 -4.06 -10.83
CA LEU A 34 20.33 -3.39 -11.63
C LEU A 34 19.97 -2.03 -11.01
N LYS A 35 20.19 -0.97 -11.79
CA LYS A 35 19.86 0.40 -11.39
C LYS A 35 18.93 1.06 -12.41
N PHE A 36 17.98 1.83 -11.92
CA PHE A 36 17.05 2.59 -12.74
C PHE A 36 17.31 4.09 -12.53
N ASP A 37 17.72 4.81 -13.57
CA ASP A 37 17.91 6.27 -13.53
C ASP A 37 16.54 6.98 -13.58
N ASN A 38 15.57 6.42 -14.32
CA ASN A 38 14.24 6.98 -14.43
C ASN A 38 13.24 6.17 -13.59
N THR A 39 13.08 6.56 -12.31
CA THR A 39 12.09 6.00 -11.41
C THR A 39 10.79 6.82 -11.36
N SER A 40 10.57 7.74 -12.32
CA SER A 40 9.42 8.66 -12.31
C SER A 40 8.33 8.31 -13.34
N ALA A 41 8.53 7.28 -14.16
CA ALA A 41 7.51 6.83 -15.11
C ALA A 41 6.26 6.28 -14.38
N ALA A 42 5.06 6.55 -14.91
CA ALA A 42 3.86 5.96 -14.34
C ALA A 42 3.77 4.45 -14.62
N LEU A 43 3.46 3.66 -13.60
CA LEU A 43 3.28 2.22 -13.70
C LEU A 43 1.81 1.84 -13.48
N THR A 44 1.32 0.92 -14.31
CA THR A 44 -0.06 0.41 -14.19
C THR A 44 -0.02 -1.11 -14.29
N GLY A 45 -0.66 -1.79 -13.35
CA GLY A 45 -0.72 -3.24 -13.36
C GLY A 45 -1.50 -3.82 -12.19
N THR A 46 -1.51 -5.14 -12.10
CA THR A 46 -2.08 -5.87 -10.97
C THR A 46 -1.16 -5.76 -9.75
N THR A 47 -1.72 -6.00 -8.57
CA THR A 47 -0.97 -6.09 -7.30
C THR A 47 0.27 -6.97 -7.44
N ALA A 48 0.10 -8.18 -7.98
CA ALA A 48 1.21 -9.12 -8.15
C ALA A 48 2.32 -8.58 -9.07
N GLN A 49 1.97 -7.90 -10.17
CA GLN A 49 2.94 -7.31 -11.07
C GLN A 49 3.71 -6.16 -10.44
N ILE A 50 3.01 -5.31 -9.67
CA ILE A 50 3.62 -4.16 -9.00
C ILE A 50 4.55 -4.63 -7.88
N LEU A 51 4.11 -5.59 -7.06
CA LEU A 51 4.96 -6.19 -6.01
C LEU A 51 6.19 -6.88 -6.61
N ALA A 52 6.03 -7.64 -7.68
CA ALA A 52 7.15 -8.29 -8.36
C ALA A 52 8.16 -7.25 -8.89
N ALA A 53 7.71 -6.11 -9.39
CA ALA A 53 8.59 -5.09 -9.94
C ALA A 53 9.26 -4.21 -8.88
N LEU A 54 8.54 -3.85 -7.81
CA LEU A 54 9.00 -2.83 -6.88
C LEU A 54 9.46 -3.37 -5.52
N ALA A 55 8.82 -4.42 -5.01
CA ALA A 55 9.03 -4.92 -3.65
C ALA A 55 9.79 -6.25 -3.59
N SER A 56 9.81 -7.02 -4.69
CA SER A 56 10.62 -8.24 -4.75
C SER A 56 12.09 -7.91 -4.98
N ALA A 57 12.99 -8.68 -4.41
CA ALA A 57 14.42 -8.50 -4.65
C ALA A 57 14.78 -8.84 -6.12
N PRO A 58 15.49 -7.94 -6.82
CA PRO A 58 15.95 -6.62 -6.38
C PRO A 58 14.82 -5.59 -6.41
N ALA A 59 14.48 -5.08 -5.25
CA ALA A 59 13.53 -3.98 -5.17
C ALA A 59 14.04 -2.76 -5.96
N VAL A 60 13.15 -2.05 -6.63
CA VAL A 60 13.47 -0.73 -7.19
C VAL A 60 13.26 0.28 -6.06
N PRO A 61 14.34 0.72 -5.38
CA PRO A 61 14.18 1.55 -4.20
C PRO A 61 13.67 2.94 -4.57
N ASN A 62 12.79 3.48 -3.73
CA ASN A 62 12.30 4.86 -3.82
C ASN A 62 11.70 5.22 -5.19
N TYR A 63 10.80 4.38 -5.69
CA TYR A 63 10.09 4.68 -6.92
C TYR A 63 9.25 5.96 -6.73
N LYS A 64 9.35 6.90 -7.68
CA LYS A 64 8.71 8.23 -7.59
C LYS A 64 7.52 8.40 -8.53
N GLY A 65 7.37 7.50 -9.49
CA GLY A 65 6.30 7.55 -10.49
C GLY A 65 4.95 7.19 -9.89
N ALA A 66 3.88 7.69 -10.51
CA ALA A 66 2.54 7.30 -10.12
C ALA A 66 2.31 5.80 -10.33
N ILE A 67 1.62 5.16 -9.39
CA ILE A 67 1.26 3.75 -9.46
C ILE A 67 -0.26 3.63 -9.54
N LYS A 68 -0.75 2.82 -10.50
CA LYS A 68 -2.15 2.48 -10.61
C LYS A 68 -2.34 0.97 -10.44
N VAL A 69 -2.98 0.57 -9.34
CA VAL A 69 -3.38 -0.80 -9.08
C VAL A 69 -4.72 -1.09 -9.77
N THR A 70 -4.80 -2.15 -10.57
CA THR A 70 -5.95 -2.45 -11.43
C THR A 70 -6.91 -3.50 -10.87
N ASP A 71 -6.44 -4.35 -9.97
CA ASP A 71 -7.19 -5.42 -9.32
C ASP A 71 -7.55 -5.09 -7.86
N THR A 72 -8.11 -6.06 -7.16
CA THR A 72 -8.33 -6.00 -5.72
C THR A 72 -7.02 -6.17 -4.98
N ILE A 73 -6.86 -5.46 -3.86
CA ILE A 73 -5.65 -5.49 -3.05
C ILE A 73 -6.03 -5.63 -1.57
N ASN A 74 -5.25 -6.37 -0.80
CA ASN A 74 -5.36 -6.40 0.65
C ASN A 74 -4.49 -5.30 1.30
N ALA A 75 -4.70 -5.02 2.58
CA ALA A 75 -4.01 -3.95 3.28
C ALA A 75 -2.48 -4.19 3.37
N ALA A 76 -2.04 -5.42 3.61
CA ALA A 76 -0.62 -5.75 3.73
C ALA A 76 0.15 -5.54 2.40
N ASP A 77 -0.44 -5.98 1.29
CA ASP A 77 0.14 -5.76 -0.04
C ASP A 77 0.15 -4.27 -0.41
N LEU A 78 -0.93 -3.54 -0.07
CA LEU A 78 -1.02 -2.12 -0.32
C LEU A 78 0.02 -1.34 0.49
N LYS A 79 0.20 -1.69 1.77
CA LYS A 79 1.30 -1.15 2.60
C LYS A 79 2.65 -1.41 1.96
N THR A 80 2.91 -2.64 1.51
CA THR A 80 4.18 -3.00 0.87
C THR A 80 4.44 -2.17 -0.39
N ILE A 81 3.42 -1.91 -1.19
CA ILE A 81 3.53 -1.02 -2.36
C ILE A 81 3.77 0.42 -1.91
N ASN A 82 3.08 0.88 -0.88
CA ASN A 82 3.23 2.24 -0.36
C ASN A 82 4.65 2.48 0.17
N ASP A 83 5.19 1.55 0.94
CA ASP A 83 6.57 1.59 1.44
C ASP A 83 7.62 1.60 0.31
N ALA A 84 7.32 1.00 -0.84
CA ALA A 84 8.23 0.92 -1.99
C ALA A 84 8.24 2.18 -2.88
N THR A 85 7.28 3.10 -2.69
CA THR A 85 7.16 4.29 -3.55
C THR A 85 6.94 5.57 -2.76
N THR A 86 7.39 6.68 -3.31
CA THR A 86 6.99 8.03 -2.89
C THR A 86 6.03 8.67 -3.90
N GLY A 87 5.66 7.94 -4.95
CA GLY A 87 4.73 8.37 -5.98
C GLY A 87 3.28 8.20 -5.53
N LYS A 88 2.38 8.92 -6.19
CA LYS A 88 0.94 8.81 -5.91
C LYS A 88 0.41 7.42 -6.28
N ILE A 89 -0.25 6.75 -5.35
CA ILE A 89 -0.95 5.49 -5.59
C ILE A 89 -2.43 5.78 -5.92
N THR A 90 -2.94 5.08 -6.92
CA THR A 90 -4.35 5.12 -7.33
C THR A 90 -4.89 3.70 -7.41
N LEU A 91 -6.01 3.45 -6.76
CA LEU A 91 -6.71 2.17 -6.80
C LEU A 91 -7.85 2.23 -7.82
N SER A 92 -7.92 1.26 -8.74
CA SER A 92 -9.08 1.14 -9.64
C SER A 92 -10.31 0.57 -8.93
N LYS A 93 -10.10 -0.14 -7.82
CA LYS A 93 -11.12 -0.77 -6.99
C LYS A 93 -11.23 -0.10 -5.62
N VAL A 94 -11.56 1.18 -5.62
CA VAL A 94 -11.62 2.02 -4.39
C VAL A 94 -12.76 1.65 -3.43
N SER A 95 -13.69 0.79 -3.83
CA SER A 95 -14.85 0.36 -3.03
C SER A 95 -14.71 -1.06 -2.47
N GLU A 96 -13.63 -1.76 -2.77
CA GLU A 96 -13.40 -3.10 -2.21
C GLU A 96 -13.01 -2.98 -0.73
N PRO A 97 -13.44 -3.94 0.12
CA PRO A 97 -13.15 -3.88 1.55
C PRO A 97 -11.66 -4.13 1.84
N LEU A 98 -11.15 -3.48 2.88
CA LEU A 98 -9.84 -3.74 3.48
C LEU A 98 -9.99 -4.21 4.92
N SER A 99 -9.05 -5.05 5.36
CA SER A 99 -8.96 -5.53 6.74
C SER A 99 -7.51 -5.54 7.17
N GLY A 100 -7.24 -5.12 8.40
CA GLY A 100 -5.90 -5.08 8.97
C GLY A 100 -5.90 -4.52 10.38
N ASP A 101 -4.73 -4.54 11.01
CA ASP A 101 -4.47 -3.78 12.23
C ASP A 101 -4.33 -2.28 11.93
N TYR A 102 -4.26 -1.48 13.00
CA TYR A 102 -4.16 -0.02 12.91
C TYR A 102 -2.98 0.43 12.05
N ASP A 103 -1.78 -0.07 12.35
CA ASP A 103 -0.54 0.33 11.68
C ASP A 103 -0.58 -0.07 10.19
N THR A 104 -1.02 -1.29 9.90
CA THR A 104 -1.15 -1.76 8.52
C THR A 104 -2.13 -0.92 7.70
N LEU A 105 -3.29 -0.56 8.28
CA LEU A 105 -4.31 0.22 7.58
C LEU A 105 -3.90 1.67 7.37
N THR A 106 -3.28 2.30 8.36
CA THR A 106 -2.81 3.68 8.28
C THR A 106 -1.67 3.82 7.28
N ASP A 107 -0.69 2.94 7.32
CA ASP A 107 0.43 2.92 6.37
C ASP A 107 -0.04 2.57 4.95
N ALA A 108 -0.95 1.60 4.80
CA ALA A 108 -1.47 1.18 3.50
C ALA A 108 -2.23 2.32 2.79
N LEU A 109 -2.98 3.12 3.53
CA LEU A 109 -3.82 4.19 2.99
C LEU A 109 -3.19 5.58 3.08
N ASP A 110 -1.95 5.69 3.57
CA ASP A 110 -1.24 6.97 3.59
C ASP A 110 -1.12 7.55 2.17
N GLY A 111 -1.49 8.81 2.02
CA GLY A 111 -1.50 9.51 0.73
C GLY A 111 -2.55 9.03 -0.28
N ILE A 112 -3.33 7.98 0.02
CA ILE A 112 -4.43 7.51 -0.85
C ILE A 112 -5.70 8.27 -0.54
N THR A 113 -6.22 8.99 -1.53
CA THR A 113 -7.43 9.81 -1.38
C THR A 113 -8.63 9.16 -2.04
N GLY A 114 -9.80 9.33 -1.44
CA GLY A 114 -11.08 8.91 -2.02
C GLY A 114 -11.35 7.41 -1.93
N TYR A 115 -10.74 6.72 -0.97
CA TYR A 115 -11.10 5.34 -0.66
C TYR A 115 -12.53 5.29 -0.08
N LYS A 116 -13.33 4.32 -0.59
CA LYS A 116 -14.76 4.17 -0.28
C LYS A 116 -15.12 2.77 0.22
N GLY A 117 -14.15 1.88 0.24
CA GLY A 117 -14.36 0.50 0.70
C GLY A 117 -14.62 0.45 2.21
N ALA A 118 -15.34 -0.57 2.65
CA ALA A 118 -15.44 -0.84 4.07
C ALA A 118 -14.06 -1.17 4.64
N ILE A 119 -13.79 -0.71 5.86
CA ILE A 119 -12.58 -1.08 6.61
C ILE A 119 -12.98 -1.92 7.81
N THR A 120 -12.29 -3.05 8.01
CA THR A 120 -12.38 -3.86 9.22
C THR A 120 -11.07 -3.76 9.99
N LEU A 121 -11.12 -3.13 11.15
CA LEU A 121 -10.03 -3.10 12.10
C LEU A 121 -10.03 -4.40 12.92
N VAL A 122 -8.96 -5.19 12.80
CA VAL A 122 -8.90 -6.55 13.38
C VAL A 122 -7.98 -6.68 14.57
N ASP A 123 -7.16 -5.68 14.86
CA ASP A 123 -6.34 -5.68 16.08
C ASP A 123 -7.19 -5.19 17.25
N THR A 124 -7.27 -6.04 18.27
CA THR A 124 -8.08 -5.81 19.45
C THR A 124 -7.23 -5.57 20.70
N THR A 125 -5.91 -5.56 20.58
CA THR A 125 -5.04 -5.52 21.75
C THR A 125 -4.69 -4.11 22.24
N ASN A 126 -4.85 -3.09 21.37
CA ASN A 126 -4.53 -1.71 21.71
C ASN A 126 -5.42 -0.68 21.01
N ASP A 127 -6.60 -1.05 20.50
CA ASP A 127 -7.46 -0.10 19.79
C ASP A 127 -8.05 0.94 20.74
N GLU A 128 -7.33 2.03 20.89
CA GLU A 128 -7.85 3.21 21.58
C GLU A 128 -8.95 3.86 20.72
N PRO A 129 -9.94 4.54 21.31
CA PRO A 129 -10.94 5.29 20.54
C PRO A 129 -10.34 6.29 19.55
N ALA A 130 -9.14 6.79 19.81
CA ALA A 130 -8.41 7.67 18.91
C ALA A 130 -7.99 6.94 17.62
N ASP A 131 -7.49 5.71 17.74
CA ASP A 131 -7.04 4.89 16.61
C ASP A 131 -8.21 4.52 15.69
N ILE A 132 -9.35 4.17 16.28
CA ILE A 132 -10.60 3.92 15.55
C ILE A 132 -11.01 5.16 14.76
N ASN A 133 -10.94 6.36 15.36
CA ASN A 133 -11.27 7.61 14.67
C ASN A 133 -10.29 7.94 13.56
N ASP A 134 -9.01 7.66 13.74
CA ASP A 134 -8.00 7.90 12.70
C ASP A 134 -8.22 6.97 11.51
N VAL A 135 -8.48 5.69 11.74
CA VAL A 135 -8.87 4.74 10.68
C VAL A 135 -10.18 5.17 10.01
N ALA A 136 -11.15 5.70 10.77
CA ALA A 136 -12.41 6.21 10.21
C ALA A 136 -12.22 7.33 9.18
N LYS A 137 -11.19 8.14 9.31
CA LYS A 137 -10.88 9.24 8.37
C LYS A 137 -10.32 8.73 7.02
N LEU A 138 -9.80 7.51 6.98
CA LEU A 138 -9.18 6.94 5.80
C LEU A 138 -10.20 6.48 4.75
N THR A 139 -11.46 6.30 5.12
CA THR A 139 -12.52 5.86 4.21
C THR A 139 -13.79 6.69 4.34
N THR A 140 -14.57 6.75 3.26
CA THR A 140 -15.98 7.19 3.31
C THR A 140 -16.94 6.01 3.38
N GLY A 141 -16.43 4.78 3.35
CA GLY A 141 -17.19 3.55 3.53
C GLY A 141 -17.42 3.20 4.99
N LYS A 142 -18.03 2.05 5.23
CA LYS A 142 -18.31 1.55 6.57
C LYS A 142 -17.02 1.19 7.30
N LEU A 143 -16.90 1.58 8.58
CA LEU A 143 -15.89 1.07 9.49
C LEU A 143 -16.49 0.00 10.41
N ILE A 144 -15.80 -1.11 10.53
CA ILE A 144 -16.08 -2.20 11.47
C ILE A 144 -14.87 -2.31 12.41
N ALA A 145 -15.09 -2.04 13.69
CA ALA A 145 -14.09 -2.16 14.74
C ALA A 145 -14.73 -2.78 15.98
N THR A 146 -13.94 -3.53 16.73
CA THR A 146 -14.37 -4.14 18.00
C THR A 146 -13.55 -3.53 19.11
N LEU A 147 -14.20 -2.86 20.05
CA LEU A 147 -13.55 -2.42 21.30
C LEU A 147 -13.26 -3.62 22.17
N GLU A 148 -12.12 -3.62 22.84
CA GLU A 148 -11.81 -4.64 23.84
C GLU A 148 -12.85 -4.69 24.96
N ALA A 149 -13.15 -5.89 25.46
CA ALA A 149 -14.11 -6.10 26.55
C ALA A 149 -13.72 -5.39 27.85
N THR A 150 -12.46 -5.00 28.00
CA THR A 150 -11.92 -4.26 29.15
C THR A 150 -11.99 -2.75 28.99
N THR A 151 -12.38 -2.25 27.81
CA THR A 151 -12.49 -0.81 27.58
C THR A 151 -13.56 -0.20 28.45
N VAL A 152 -13.17 0.72 29.32
CA VAL A 152 -14.13 1.48 30.13
C VAL A 152 -14.80 2.51 29.24
N ILE A 153 -16.08 2.34 28.98
CA ILE A 153 -16.87 3.31 28.22
C ILE A 153 -17.13 4.55 29.08
N THR A 154 -16.45 5.62 28.76
CA THR A 154 -16.60 6.94 29.42
C THR A 154 -17.25 7.92 28.44
N ASP A 155 -17.66 9.09 28.92
CA ASP A 155 -18.15 10.19 28.06
C ASP A 155 -17.07 10.63 27.04
N ALA A 156 -15.81 10.54 27.44
CA ALA A 156 -14.69 10.82 26.53
C ALA A 156 -14.60 9.78 25.41
N THR A 157 -14.77 8.48 25.74
CA THR A 157 -14.82 7.38 24.75
C THR A 157 -15.98 7.57 23.78
N VAL A 158 -17.17 7.88 24.29
CA VAL A 158 -18.37 8.15 23.45
C VAL A 158 -18.14 9.37 22.55
N THR A 159 -17.52 10.42 23.07
CA THR A 159 -17.20 11.62 22.29
C THR A 159 -16.16 11.30 21.20
N ALA A 160 -15.15 10.51 21.51
CA ALA A 160 -14.13 10.10 20.56
C ALA A 160 -14.69 9.24 19.42
N LEU A 161 -15.67 8.38 19.69
CA LEU A 161 -16.33 7.52 18.69
C LEU A 161 -17.47 8.21 17.93
N LYS A 162 -17.78 9.45 18.26
CA LYS A 162 -18.92 10.19 17.66
C LYS A 162 -18.76 10.38 16.15
N ASP A 163 -17.53 10.54 15.67
CA ASP A 163 -17.24 10.73 14.24
C ASP A 163 -17.40 9.42 13.44
N VAL A 164 -17.29 8.27 14.11
CA VAL A 164 -17.49 6.95 13.49
C VAL A 164 -18.96 6.72 13.15
N ASN A 165 -19.87 7.18 14.03
CA ASN A 165 -21.31 6.94 13.89
C ASN A 165 -21.98 7.75 12.77
N THR A 166 -21.36 8.81 12.28
CA THR A 166 -21.92 9.62 11.19
C THR A 166 -21.79 8.99 9.80
N LYS A 167 -21.06 7.89 9.67
CA LYS A 167 -20.81 7.21 8.39
C LYS A 167 -21.75 6.04 8.08
N ASP A 168 -22.58 5.64 9.06
CA ASP A 168 -23.59 4.56 8.92
C ASP A 168 -24.98 5.08 8.52
N ALA A 169 -25.13 6.36 8.14
CA ALA A 169 -26.41 6.98 7.76
C ALA A 169 -26.58 7.15 6.27
#